data_2cdef2457bc3f263908a5de854e91808
#
_entry.id   2cdef2457bc3f263908a5de854e91808
#
_cell.length_a   1.000
_cell.length_b   1.000
_cell.length_c   1.000
_cell.angle_alpha   90.00
_cell.angle_beta   90.00
_cell.angle_gamma   90.00
#
_symmetry.space_group_name_H-M   'P 1'
#
loop_
_entity.id
_entity.type
_entity.pdbx_description
1 polymer ?
#
loop_
_entity_poly.entity_id
_entity_poly.type
_entity_poly.pdbx_seq_one_letter_code
_entity_poly.pdbx_strand_id
1 'polypeptide(L)'
;MNHPEVKHGKIRLAFTPDEEIGSGAEYFDIKRFDADFAYTLDGDTEGEIQYENFNACKADFVIKGFNVHPGSSKDTMINASLVAMEINNALPSMETPRGTEDYEGFYHLVSMSGEVAEAELHYIVRDHDKDLFEAKKKTLKLIEKDMNEKWGEGTVTLTISEQYRNMAEIISTCMHLIDNAKKACENADVTPLVLPIRGGTDGCQLSFKGLPCPNLGTGG
;
A
#
# COMPACT_ATOMS: atom_id res chain seq x y z
N MET A 1 -1.96 29.43 -20.58
CA MET A 1 -0.78 29.75 -19.75
C MET A 1 -0.59 31.26 -19.79
N ASN A 2 -0.53 31.88 -18.61
CA ASN A 2 -0.48 33.36 -18.51
C ASN A 2 0.95 33.94 -18.58
N HIS A 3 1.96 33.07 -18.81
CA HIS A 3 3.38 33.41 -18.82
C HIS A 3 4.05 32.95 -20.13
N PRO A 4 3.81 33.68 -21.24
CA PRO A 4 4.33 33.29 -22.56
C PRO A 4 5.87 33.38 -22.67
N GLU A 5 6.53 34.03 -21.71
CA GLU A 5 7.98 34.12 -21.60
C GLU A 5 8.64 32.82 -21.13
N VAL A 6 7.87 31.94 -20.47
CA VAL A 6 8.38 30.64 -19.99
C VAL A 6 8.52 29.68 -21.16
N LYS A 7 9.78 29.34 -21.49
CA LYS A 7 10.08 28.35 -22.52
C LYS A 7 9.76 26.95 -22.01
N HIS A 8 8.94 26.23 -22.73
CA HIS A 8 8.57 24.84 -22.39
C HIS A 8 8.48 23.97 -23.64
N GLY A 9 8.64 22.66 -23.47
CA GLY A 9 8.32 21.67 -24.48
C GLY A 9 6.84 21.41 -24.58
N LYS A 10 6.45 20.27 -25.11
CA LYS A 10 5.07 19.82 -25.19
C LYS A 10 4.54 19.51 -23.78
N ILE A 11 3.42 20.13 -23.42
CA ILE A 11 2.73 19.86 -22.16
C ILE A 11 1.47 19.06 -22.44
N ARG A 12 1.23 18.02 -21.65
CA ARG A 12 0.02 17.22 -21.63
C ARG A 12 -0.64 17.36 -20.27
N LEU A 13 -1.95 17.45 -20.24
CA LEU A 13 -2.75 17.45 -19.03
C LEU A 13 -3.74 16.29 -19.09
N ALA A 14 -3.91 15.61 -17.98
CA ALA A 14 -4.91 14.57 -17.80
C ALA A 14 -5.57 14.72 -16.44
N PHE A 15 -6.81 14.29 -16.33
CA PHE A 15 -7.58 14.21 -15.10
C PHE A 15 -8.08 12.77 -14.99
N THR A 16 -7.75 12.10 -13.91
CA THR A 16 -8.13 10.72 -13.64
C THR A 16 -9.33 10.68 -12.69
N PRO A 17 -10.39 9.94 -12.98
CA PRO A 17 -11.44 9.63 -12.00
C PRO A 17 -10.99 8.49 -11.09
N ASP A 18 -11.71 8.28 -9.97
CA ASP A 18 -11.59 7.10 -9.12
C ASP A 18 -10.21 6.89 -8.45
N GLU A 19 -9.44 7.98 -8.24
CA GLU A 19 -8.16 7.93 -7.53
C GLU A 19 -8.34 7.43 -6.09
N GLU A 20 -9.35 7.93 -5.36
CA GLU A 20 -9.65 7.63 -3.96
C GLU A 20 -9.95 6.14 -3.68
N ILE A 21 -10.32 5.40 -4.70
CA ILE A 21 -10.50 3.94 -4.63
C ILE A 21 -9.32 3.16 -5.23
N GLY A 22 -8.23 3.86 -5.60
CA GLY A 22 -7.00 3.29 -6.16
C GLY A 22 -7.09 2.83 -7.60
N SER A 23 -8.10 3.29 -8.36
CA SER A 23 -8.33 2.88 -9.77
C SER A 23 -8.03 3.98 -10.78
N GLY A 24 -7.55 5.16 -10.35
CA GLY A 24 -7.35 6.33 -11.22
C GLY A 24 -6.43 6.08 -12.40
N ALA A 25 -5.35 5.34 -12.19
CA ALA A 25 -4.40 5.00 -13.25
C ALA A 25 -4.70 3.68 -13.98
N GLU A 26 -5.75 2.93 -13.61
CA GLU A 26 -5.99 1.58 -14.13
C GLU A 26 -6.13 1.55 -15.65
N TYR A 27 -6.98 2.43 -16.19
CA TYR A 27 -7.30 2.52 -17.61
C TYR A 27 -6.55 3.64 -18.35
N PHE A 28 -5.55 4.27 -17.68
CA PHE A 28 -4.81 5.37 -18.28
C PHE A 28 -4.01 4.92 -19.49
N ASP A 29 -4.30 5.50 -20.66
CA ASP A 29 -3.62 5.19 -21.91
C ASP A 29 -2.32 6.01 -22.04
N ILE A 30 -1.23 5.45 -21.53
CA ILE A 30 0.10 6.07 -21.57
C ILE A 30 0.56 6.34 -23.02
N LYS A 31 0.27 5.44 -23.96
CA LYS A 31 0.67 5.61 -25.36
C LYS A 31 -0.02 6.81 -26.00
N ARG A 32 -1.32 6.98 -25.73
CA ARG A 32 -2.08 8.15 -26.20
C ARG A 32 -1.65 9.43 -25.49
N PHE A 33 -1.31 9.34 -24.22
CA PHE A 33 -0.82 10.47 -23.46
C PHE A 33 0.51 11.00 -24.03
N ASP A 34 1.38 10.12 -24.51
CA ASP A 34 2.57 10.46 -25.30
C ASP A 34 3.46 11.49 -24.58
N ALA A 35 3.90 11.15 -23.37
CA ALA A 35 4.82 11.92 -22.56
C ALA A 35 5.98 11.02 -22.08
N ASP A 36 7.18 11.61 -21.93
CA ASP A 36 8.37 10.90 -21.47
C ASP A 36 8.36 10.70 -19.94
N PHE A 37 7.73 11.63 -19.22
CA PHE A 37 7.52 11.60 -17.77
C PHE A 37 6.32 12.49 -17.40
N ALA A 38 5.85 12.37 -16.17
CA ALA A 38 4.76 13.18 -15.64
C ALA A 38 5.00 13.54 -14.16
N TYR A 39 4.11 14.36 -13.62
CA TYR A 39 3.93 14.59 -12.19
C TYR A 39 2.44 14.45 -11.90
N THR A 40 2.06 13.74 -10.84
CA THR A 40 0.75 13.88 -10.23
C THR A 40 0.73 15.13 -9.36
N LEU A 41 -0.41 15.80 -9.32
CA LEU A 41 -0.65 16.96 -8.46
C LEU A 41 -1.73 16.55 -7.47
N ASP A 42 -1.28 16.08 -6.33
CA ASP A 42 -2.16 15.52 -5.29
C ASP A 42 -1.41 15.52 -3.95
N GLY A 43 -2.16 15.70 -2.86
CA GLY A 43 -1.60 15.64 -1.53
C GLY A 43 -1.58 16.96 -0.76
N ASP A 44 -1.03 16.92 0.43
CA ASP A 44 -1.31 17.77 1.55
C ASP A 44 -0.59 19.13 1.50
N THR A 45 0.74 19.13 1.63
CA THR A 45 1.47 20.37 1.89
C THR A 45 2.09 20.94 0.62
N GLU A 46 1.96 22.25 0.42
CA GLU A 46 2.64 22.95 -0.66
C GLU A 46 4.16 22.77 -0.58
N GLY A 47 4.77 22.40 -1.70
CA GLY A 47 6.22 22.16 -1.80
C GLY A 47 6.62 20.71 -1.52
N GLU A 48 5.71 19.83 -1.15
CA GLU A 48 6.02 18.41 -1.04
C GLU A 48 6.36 17.81 -2.40
N ILE A 49 7.45 17.04 -2.43
CA ILE A 49 7.93 16.27 -3.58
C ILE A 49 8.10 14.85 -3.12
N GLN A 50 7.28 13.96 -3.65
CA GLN A 50 7.16 12.61 -3.16
C GLN A 50 7.48 11.62 -4.29
N TYR A 51 8.48 10.78 -4.08
CA TYR A 51 8.92 9.76 -5.03
C TYR A 51 9.13 8.37 -4.39
N GLU A 52 8.82 8.28 -3.11
CA GLU A 52 8.82 7.06 -2.32
C GLU A 52 7.44 6.86 -1.71
N ASN A 53 6.91 5.68 -1.84
CA ASN A 53 5.63 5.28 -1.28
C ASN A 53 5.72 3.85 -0.73
N PHE A 54 4.73 3.38 0.01
CA PHE A 54 4.70 2.00 0.46
C PHE A 54 4.66 0.99 -0.69
N ASN A 55 5.26 -0.19 -0.48
CA ASN A 55 4.80 -1.44 -1.09
C ASN A 55 3.56 -1.89 -0.32
N ALA A 56 2.59 -2.47 -1.00
CA ALA A 56 1.28 -2.73 -0.43
C ALA A 56 0.66 -4.04 -0.89
N CYS A 57 0.07 -4.79 0.05
CA CYS A 57 -0.81 -5.90 -0.26
C CYS A 57 -1.99 -5.97 0.71
N LYS A 58 -3.04 -6.68 0.30
CA LYS A 58 -4.07 -7.21 1.18
C LYS A 58 -3.68 -8.62 1.61
N ALA A 59 -4.08 -9.00 2.81
CA ALA A 59 -3.93 -10.35 3.32
C ALA A 59 -5.22 -10.75 4.02
N ASP A 60 -5.91 -11.72 3.43
CA ASP A 60 -7.20 -12.19 3.88
C ASP A 60 -7.04 -13.59 4.45
N PHE A 61 -7.37 -13.77 5.73
CA PHE A 61 -7.46 -15.07 6.38
C PHE A 61 -8.91 -15.52 6.44
N VAL A 62 -9.16 -16.72 5.97
CA VAL A 62 -10.42 -17.44 6.17
C VAL A 62 -10.16 -18.62 7.09
N ILE A 63 -10.89 -18.69 8.19
CA ILE A 63 -10.74 -19.71 9.22
C ILE A 63 -12.00 -20.57 9.25
N LYS A 64 -11.85 -21.88 9.11
CA LYS A 64 -12.93 -22.87 9.20
C LYS A 64 -12.83 -23.58 10.54
N GLY A 65 -13.85 -23.39 11.37
CA GLY A 65 -13.99 -24.06 12.65
C GLY A 65 -14.72 -25.40 12.54
N PHE A 66 -14.76 -26.11 13.65
CA PHE A 66 -15.55 -27.31 13.80
C PHE A 66 -16.47 -27.15 15.02
N ASN A 67 -17.75 -26.89 14.75
CA ASN A 67 -18.75 -26.65 15.80
C ASN A 67 -19.37 -27.94 16.29
N VAL A 68 -19.35 -28.14 17.60
CA VAL A 68 -20.02 -29.24 18.31
C VAL A 68 -20.70 -28.71 19.57
N HIS A 69 -21.56 -29.51 20.21
CA HIS A 69 -22.23 -29.10 21.46
C HIS A 69 -21.19 -28.75 22.54
N PRO A 70 -21.22 -27.55 23.15
CA PRO A 70 -20.19 -27.09 24.09
C PRO A 70 -19.93 -28.02 25.26
N GLY A 71 -20.98 -28.69 25.80
CA GLY A 71 -20.85 -29.63 26.91
C GLY A 71 -20.07 -30.93 26.61
N SER A 72 -19.83 -31.24 25.32
CA SER A 72 -19.08 -32.41 24.85
C SER A 72 -17.96 -32.08 23.87
N SER A 73 -17.47 -30.86 23.91
CA SER A 73 -16.54 -30.30 22.93
C SER A 73 -15.07 -30.53 23.22
N LYS A 74 -14.74 -31.17 24.35
CA LYS A 74 -13.34 -31.38 24.76
C LYS A 74 -12.54 -32.07 23.66
N ASP A 75 -11.41 -31.50 23.30
CA ASP A 75 -10.46 -31.98 22.28
C ASP A 75 -11.07 -32.20 20.87
N THR A 76 -12.26 -31.60 20.60
CA THR A 76 -13.00 -31.81 19.36
C THR A 76 -13.36 -30.49 18.67
N MET A 77 -13.85 -29.49 19.44
CA MET A 77 -14.28 -28.20 18.88
C MET A 77 -13.09 -27.38 18.42
N ILE A 78 -13.20 -26.81 17.22
CA ILE A 78 -12.32 -25.76 16.73
C ILE A 78 -13.18 -24.48 16.62
N ASN A 79 -12.93 -23.52 17.49
CA ASN A 79 -13.63 -22.24 17.46
C ASN A 79 -12.88 -21.26 16.56
N ALA A 80 -13.42 -20.99 15.38
CA ALA A 80 -12.79 -20.14 14.37
C ALA A 80 -12.51 -18.72 14.89
N SER A 81 -13.40 -18.14 15.70
CA SER A 81 -13.17 -16.82 16.30
C SER A 81 -11.96 -16.80 17.23
N LEU A 82 -11.72 -17.87 18.01
CA LEU A 82 -10.55 -17.96 18.87
C LEU A 82 -9.26 -18.15 18.07
N VAL A 83 -9.29 -18.95 16.99
CA VAL A 83 -8.16 -19.10 16.07
C VAL A 83 -7.85 -17.76 15.40
N ALA A 84 -8.85 -16.97 15.00
CA ALA A 84 -8.66 -15.63 14.47
C ALA A 84 -7.92 -14.70 15.45
N MET A 85 -8.28 -14.77 16.74
CA MET A 85 -7.58 -14.02 17.79
C MET A 85 -6.12 -14.49 17.98
N GLU A 86 -5.85 -15.79 17.85
CA GLU A 86 -4.47 -16.32 17.89
C GLU A 86 -3.64 -15.82 16.72
N ILE A 87 -4.19 -15.79 15.50
CA ILE A 87 -3.53 -15.23 14.31
C ILE A 87 -3.13 -13.77 14.57
N ASN A 88 -4.08 -12.96 15.05
CA ASN A 88 -3.79 -11.55 15.35
C ASN A 88 -2.71 -11.40 16.42
N ASN A 89 -2.74 -12.22 17.47
CA ASN A 89 -1.76 -12.17 18.57
C ASN A 89 -0.37 -12.68 18.19
N ALA A 90 -0.24 -13.43 17.09
CA ALA A 90 1.03 -13.88 16.56
C ALA A 90 1.78 -12.80 15.77
N LEU A 91 1.11 -11.70 15.40
CA LEU A 91 1.73 -10.56 14.72
C LEU A 91 2.46 -9.64 15.73
N PRO A 92 3.52 -8.93 15.29
CA PRO A 92 4.21 -7.96 16.14
C PRO A 92 3.26 -6.84 16.59
N SER A 93 3.05 -6.72 17.89
CA SER A 93 2.03 -5.83 18.48
C SER A 93 2.26 -4.33 18.22
N MET A 94 3.52 -3.93 17.96
CA MET A 94 3.87 -2.52 17.68
C MET A 94 3.88 -2.18 16.19
N GLU A 95 3.92 -3.17 15.31
CA GLU A 95 3.88 -2.95 13.86
C GLU A 95 2.45 -2.71 13.37
N THR A 96 1.86 -1.63 13.86
CA THR A 96 0.50 -1.18 13.53
C THR A 96 0.53 0.27 13.07
N PRO A 97 -0.50 0.79 12.38
CA PRO A 97 -0.55 2.21 11.99
C PRO A 97 -0.39 3.17 13.16
N ARG A 98 -0.84 2.78 14.36
CA ARG A 98 -0.70 3.59 15.57
C ARG A 98 0.71 3.54 16.17
N GLY A 99 1.44 2.46 15.92
CA GLY A 99 2.75 2.20 16.53
C GLY A 99 3.93 2.51 15.61
N THR A 100 3.68 2.98 14.38
CA THR A 100 4.72 3.19 13.36
C THR A 100 4.64 4.57 12.73
N GLU A 101 5.80 5.11 12.34
CA GLU A 101 5.95 6.42 11.70
C GLU A 101 6.95 6.36 10.53
N ASP A 102 7.10 7.43 9.79
CA ASP A 102 8.04 7.62 8.69
C ASP A 102 8.08 6.42 7.72
N TYR A 103 9.22 5.73 7.65
CA TYR A 103 9.46 4.59 6.77
C TYR A 103 9.02 3.24 7.35
N GLU A 104 8.59 3.22 8.60
CA GLU A 104 8.22 1.98 9.28
C GLU A 104 6.95 1.35 8.69
N GLY A 105 7.02 0.08 8.37
CA GLY A 105 5.91 -0.70 7.84
C GLY A 105 5.00 -1.27 8.94
N PHE A 106 3.81 -1.73 8.54
CA PHE A 106 2.81 -2.23 9.49
C PHE A 106 1.92 -3.33 8.91
N TYR A 107 1.25 -4.04 9.83
CA TYR A 107 0.05 -4.84 9.59
C TYR A 107 -1.14 -4.10 10.17
N HIS A 108 -2.17 -3.85 9.39
CA HIS A 108 -3.38 -3.20 9.86
C HIS A 108 -4.59 -4.10 9.66
N LEU A 109 -5.16 -4.57 10.76
CA LEU A 109 -6.45 -5.26 10.74
C LEU A 109 -7.55 -4.25 10.40
N VAL A 110 -8.08 -4.34 9.19
CA VAL A 110 -9.14 -3.44 8.68
C VAL A 110 -10.50 -3.87 9.17
N SER A 111 -10.76 -5.19 9.10
CA SER A 111 -12.02 -5.76 9.55
C SER A 111 -11.84 -7.19 10.01
N MET A 112 -12.75 -7.60 10.87
CA MET A 112 -12.82 -8.95 11.43
C MET A 112 -14.29 -9.33 11.58
N SER A 113 -14.64 -10.55 11.20
CA SER A 113 -15.93 -11.16 11.49
C SER A 113 -15.73 -12.61 11.93
N GLY A 114 -16.67 -13.15 12.70
CA GLY A 114 -16.56 -14.55 13.03
C GLY A 114 -17.54 -15.07 14.07
N GLU A 115 -17.72 -16.37 13.99
CA GLU A 115 -18.42 -17.22 14.94
C GLU A 115 -17.66 -18.54 15.14
N VAL A 116 -18.25 -19.54 15.77
CA VAL A 116 -17.56 -20.82 16.05
C VAL A 116 -17.21 -21.57 14.76
N ALA A 117 -18.10 -21.54 13.77
CA ALA A 117 -17.94 -22.32 12.53
C ALA A 117 -17.02 -21.66 11.51
N GLU A 118 -16.98 -20.34 11.47
CA GLU A 118 -16.20 -19.58 10.47
C GLU A 118 -15.78 -18.22 11.02
N ALA A 119 -14.62 -17.75 10.60
CA ALA A 119 -14.15 -16.39 10.88
C ALA A 119 -13.29 -15.87 9.72
N GLU A 120 -13.24 -14.55 9.59
CA GLU A 120 -12.42 -13.86 8.59
C GLU A 120 -11.65 -12.70 9.22
N LEU A 121 -10.42 -12.52 8.76
CA LEU A 121 -9.58 -11.37 9.10
C LEU A 121 -9.08 -10.73 7.80
N HIS A 122 -9.27 -9.42 7.67
CA HIS A 122 -8.81 -8.65 6.50
C HIS A 122 -7.75 -7.65 6.93
N TYR A 123 -6.53 -7.87 6.45
CA TYR A 123 -5.39 -6.99 6.70
C TYR A 123 -4.99 -6.22 5.45
N ILE A 124 -4.46 -5.02 5.67
CA ILE A 124 -3.55 -4.37 4.73
C ILE A 124 -2.15 -4.38 5.34
N VAL A 125 -1.16 -4.67 4.49
CA VAL A 125 0.25 -4.75 4.86
C VAL A 125 1.02 -3.73 4.05
N ARG A 126 1.87 -2.96 4.71
CA ARG A 126 2.62 -1.85 4.12
C ARG A 126 4.07 -1.90 4.60
N ASP A 127 4.99 -1.57 3.69
CA ASP A 127 6.38 -1.27 4.03
C ASP A 127 7.03 -0.49 2.88
N HIS A 128 7.89 0.49 3.19
CA HIS A 128 8.66 1.19 2.16
C HIS A 128 9.76 0.31 1.59
N ASP A 129 10.42 -0.45 2.46
CA ASP A 129 11.48 -1.36 2.09
C ASP A 129 10.92 -2.66 1.49
N LYS A 130 11.41 -3.03 0.32
CA LYS A 130 10.95 -4.22 -0.40
C LYS A 130 11.26 -5.53 0.34
N ASP A 131 12.44 -5.63 0.96
CA ASP A 131 12.85 -6.85 1.64
C ASP A 131 12.09 -7.03 2.96
N LEU A 132 11.84 -5.92 3.69
CA LEU A 132 10.99 -5.92 4.88
C LEU A 132 9.53 -6.23 4.52
N PHE A 133 9.03 -5.71 3.40
CA PHE A 133 7.70 -6.06 2.90
C PHE A 133 7.56 -7.55 2.58
N GLU A 134 8.54 -8.13 1.89
CA GLU A 134 8.57 -9.58 1.63
C GLU A 134 8.68 -10.39 2.93
N ALA A 135 9.46 -9.92 3.91
CA ALA A 135 9.55 -10.54 5.22
C ALA A 135 8.18 -10.53 5.95
N LYS A 136 7.43 -9.41 5.86
CA LYS A 136 6.06 -9.32 6.41
C LYS A 136 5.13 -10.36 5.78
N LYS A 137 5.12 -10.49 4.46
CA LYS A 137 4.32 -11.53 3.77
C LYS A 137 4.75 -12.95 4.17
N LYS A 138 6.04 -13.18 4.37
CA LYS A 138 6.56 -14.46 4.84
C LYS A 138 6.09 -14.77 6.28
N THR A 139 6.04 -13.79 7.15
CA THR A 139 5.50 -13.94 8.52
C THR A 139 4.05 -14.40 8.48
N LEU A 140 3.20 -13.80 7.64
CA LEU A 140 1.80 -14.22 7.49
C LEU A 140 1.67 -15.68 7.03
N LYS A 141 2.50 -16.10 6.07
CA LYS A 141 2.52 -17.49 5.60
C LYS A 141 3.00 -18.48 6.67
N LEU A 142 3.93 -18.06 7.52
CA LEU A 142 4.34 -18.87 8.67
C LEU A 142 3.22 -19.01 9.69
N ILE A 143 2.50 -17.95 9.99
CA ILE A 143 1.33 -17.99 10.89
C ILE A 143 0.25 -18.93 10.33
N GLU A 144 -0.07 -18.85 9.05
CA GLU A 144 -1.01 -19.79 8.40
C GLU A 144 -0.56 -21.25 8.61
N LYS A 145 0.72 -21.52 8.35
CA LYS A 145 1.29 -22.85 8.52
C LYS A 145 1.20 -23.34 9.99
N ASP A 146 1.63 -22.50 10.94
CA ASP A 146 1.64 -22.84 12.37
C ASP A 146 0.21 -23.09 12.89
N MET A 147 -0.78 -22.31 12.43
CA MET A 147 -2.19 -22.52 12.78
C MET A 147 -2.73 -23.83 12.20
N ASN A 148 -2.38 -24.16 10.96
CA ASN A 148 -2.78 -25.44 10.35
C ASN A 148 -2.10 -26.64 11.01
N GLU A 149 -0.82 -26.53 11.43
CA GLU A 149 -0.14 -27.56 12.21
C GLU A 149 -0.80 -27.78 13.58
N LYS A 150 -1.28 -26.72 14.23
CA LYS A 150 -1.93 -26.78 15.54
C LYS A 150 -3.36 -27.26 15.48
N TRP A 151 -4.17 -26.76 14.56
CA TRP A 151 -5.61 -26.93 14.54
C TRP A 151 -6.11 -27.92 13.48
N GLY A 152 -5.23 -28.39 12.61
CA GLY A 152 -5.54 -29.31 11.51
C GLY A 152 -5.45 -28.65 10.14
N GLU A 153 -4.99 -29.40 9.16
CA GLU A 153 -4.79 -28.93 7.79
C GLU A 153 -6.08 -28.40 7.18
N GLY A 154 -6.01 -27.22 6.56
CA GLY A 154 -7.15 -26.54 5.94
C GLY A 154 -8.06 -25.77 6.92
N THR A 155 -7.70 -25.70 8.22
CA THR A 155 -8.40 -24.84 9.17
C THR A 155 -8.21 -23.36 8.83
N VAL A 156 -7.01 -22.95 8.41
CA VAL A 156 -6.69 -21.57 8.05
C VAL A 156 -6.26 -21.51 6.59
N THR A 157 -6.81 -20.56 5.84
CA THR A 157 -6.40 -20.25 4.47
C THR A 157 -6.05 -18.78 4.38
N LEU A 158 -4.86 -18.46 3.87
CA LEU A 158 -4.37 -17.11 3.63
C LEU A 158 -4.36 -16.79 2.14
N THR A 159 -4.96 -15.67 1.76
CA THR A 159 -4.83 -15.09 0.42
C THR A 159 -4.11 -13.77 0.48
N ILE A 160 -3.00 -13.62 -0.26
CA ILE A 160 -2.25 -12.36 -0.37
C ILE A 160 -2.47 -11.79 -1.77
N SER A 161 -2.92 -10.54 -1.85
CA SER A 161 -3.18 -9.82 -3.11
C SER A 161 -2.36 -8.52 -3.14
N GLU A 162 -1.40 -8.45 -4.07
CA GLU A 162 -0.59 -7.25 -4.29
C GLU A 162 -1.48 -6.08 -4.73
N GLN A 163 -1.18 -4.87 -4.25
CA GLN A 163 -1.92 -3.66 -4.60
C GLN A 163 -1.06 -2.70 -5.42
N TYR A 164 0.05 -2.25 -4.86
CA TYR A 164 1.00 -1.36 -5.53
C TYR A 164 2.41 -1.53 -4.94
N ARG A 165 3.38 -0.97 -5.63
CA ARG A 165 4.81 -1.01 -5.25
C ARG A 165 5.37 0.38 -5.02
N ASN A 166 6.47 0.47 -4.30
CA ASN A 166 7.21 1.72 -4.11
C ASN A 166 7.80 2.22 -5.44
N MET A 167 7.38 3.40 -5.88
CA MET A 167 7.85 4.00 -7.14
C MET A 167 9.33 4.41 -7.11
N ALA A 168 9.96 4.45 -5.93
CA ALA A 168 11.39 4.72 -5.81
C ALA A 168 12.23 3.79 -6.68
N GLU A 169 11.79 2.54 -6.91
CA GLU A 169 12.45 1.58 -7.81
C GLU A 169 12.60 2.15 -9.23
N ILE A 170 11.61 2.90 -9.71
CA ILE A 170 11.61 3.53 -11.03
C ILE A 170 12.24 4.92 -10.98
N ILE A 171 11.82 5.77 -10.04
CA ILE A 171 12.23 7.17 -9.99
C ILE A 171 13.72 7.32 -9.69
N SER A 172 14.34 6.38 -8.95
CA SER A 172 15.79 6.38 -8.72
C SER A 172 16.62 6.38 -10.01
N THR A 173 16.08 5.90 -11.13
CA THR A 173 16.73 5.90 -12.43
C THR A 173 16.59 7.24 -13.17
N CYS A 174 15.76 8.16 -12.68
CA CYS A 174 15.45 9.44 -13.31
C CYS A 174 15.33 10.60 -12.28
N MET A 175 16.27 10.67 -11.34
CA MET A 175 16.29 11.66 -10.25
C MET A 175 16.28 13.12 -10.72
N HIS A 176 16.61 13.38 -12.00
CA HIS A 176 16.47 14.71 -12.59
C HIS A 176 15.05 15.27 -12.49
N LEU A 177 14.01 14.41 -12.38
CA LEU A 177 12.62 14.83 -12.15
C LEU A 177 12.48 15.50 -10.77
N ILE A 178 13.10 14.91 -9.76
CA ILE A 178 13.09 15.45 -8.40
C ILE A 178 13.88 16.75 -8.32
N ASP A 179 15.04 16.81 -8.97
CA ASP A 179 15.86 18.04 -9.02
C ASP A 179 15.12 19.18 -9.75
N ASN A 180 14.41 18.85 -10.83
CA ASN A 180 13.58 19.83 -11.56
C ASN A 180 12.42 20.33 -10.69
N ALA A 181 11.74 19.44 -9.95
CA ALA A 181 10.68 19.82 -9.04
C ALA A 181 11.18 20.73 -7.91
N LYS A 182 12.30 20.40 -7.27
CA LYS A 182 12.94 21.25 -6.25
C LYS A 182 13.21 22.65 -6.80
N LYS A 183 13.85 22.72 -7.94
CA LYS A 183 14.17 24.00 -8.59
C LYS A 183 12.91 24.78 -8.98
N ALA A 184 11.84 24.11 -9.38
CA ALA A 184 10.56 24.76 -9.68
C ALA A 184 9.93 25.36 -8.42
N CYS A 185 9.94 24.65 -7.29
CA CYS A 185 9.50 25.18 -6.00
C CYS A 185 10.31 26.41 -5.59
N GLU A 186 11.64 26.33 -5.63
CA GLU A 186 12.53 27.45 -5.31
C GLU A 186 12.28 28.68 -6.19
N ASN A 187 12.05 28.49 -7.50
CA ASN A 187 11.73 29.57 -8.41
C ASN A 187 10.35 30.20 -8.17
N ALA A 188 9.47 29.50 -7.47
CA ALA A 188 8.15 29.97 -7.07
C ALA A 188 8.11 30.49 -5.63
N ASP A 189 9.27 30.69 -4.99
CA ASP A 189 9.41 31.08 -3.59
C ASP A 189 8.78 30.09 -2.60
N VAL A 190 8.68 28.80 -2.99
CA VAL A 190 8.18 27.70 -2.18
C VAL A 190 9.37 26.86 -1.70
N THR A 191 9.39 26.51 -0.42
CA THR A 191 10.43 25.64 0.14
C THR A 191 10.15 24.16 -0.26
N PRO A 192 11.05 23.50 -1.01
CA PRO A 192 10.85 22.10 -1.37
C PRO A 192 11.01 21.18 -0.16
N LEU A 193 10.05 20.25 0.01
CA LEU A 193 10.04 19.23 1.05
C LEU A 193 10.01 17.84 0.40
N VAL A 194 11.06 17.05 0.57
CA VAL A 194 11.10 15.69 0.04
C VAL A 194 10.72 14.73 1.16
N LEU A 195 9.56 14.12 1.05
CA LEU A 195 8.98 13.24 2.07
C LEU A 195 8.46 11.94 1.43
N PRO A 196 8.51 10.81 2.17
CA PRO A 196 7.88 9.58 1.73
C PRO A 196 6.35 9.63 1.94
N ILE A 197 5.61 8.97 1.06
CA ILE A 197 4.15 8.81 1.20
C ILE A 197 3.87 7.53 2.00
N ARG A 198 3.10 7.65 3.09
CA ARG A 198 2.59 6.47 3.84
C ARG A 198 1.30 5.91 3.22
N GLY A 199 1.26 5.82 1.92
CA GLY A 199 0.13 5.37 1.11
C GLY A 199 0.59 5.00 -0.29
N GLY A 200 -0.32 5.08 -1.25
CA GLY A 200 -0.07 4.99 -2.69
C GLY A 200 -0.63 6.21 -3.39
N THR A 201 -0.25 6.42 -4.65
CA THR A 201 -0.78 7.46 -5.53
C THR A 201 -0.94 6.91 -6.94
N ASP A 202 -1.68 7.59 -7.80
CA ASP A 202 -1.71 7.28 -9.23
C ASP A 202 -0.30 7.29 -9.84
N GLY A 203 0.58 8.18 -9.35
CA GLY A 203 1.97 8.28 -9.79
C GLY A 203 2.76 6.99 -9.64
N CYS A 204 2.54 6.23 -8.56
CA CYS A 204 3.22 4.95 -8.39
C CYS A 204 2.77 3.92 -9.42
N GLN A 205 1.48 3.85 -9.74
CA GLN A 205 0.96 2.94 -10.77
C GLN A 205 1.44 3.35 -12.18
N LEU A 206 1.40 4.64 -12.51
CA LEU A 206 1.89 5.17 -13.78
C LEU A 206 3.38 4.89 -13.97
N SER A 207 4.18 5.04 -12.92
CA SER A 207 5.62 4.75 -12.96
C SER A 207 5.90 3.30 -13.37
N PHE A 208 5.19 2.33 -12.79
CA PHE A 208 5.34 0.92 -13.16
C PHE A 208 4.71 0.55 -14.51
N LYS A 209 3.84 1.40 -15.07
CA LYS A 209 3.32 1.28 -16.44
C LYS A 209 4.26 1.89 -17.50
N GLY A 210 5.39 2.47 -17.08
CA GLY A 210 6.41 3.03 -17.97
C GLY A 210 6.35 4.55 -18.14
N LEU A 211 5.61 5.25 -17.31
CA LEU A 211 5.58 6.71 -17.25
C LEU A 211 6.09 7.16 -15.87
N PRO A 212 7.40 7.43 -15.69
CA PRO A 212 7.92 7.94 -14.42
C PRO A 212 7.13 9.16 -13.94
N CYS A 213 6.56 9.08 -12.73
CA CYS A 213 5.58 10.07 -12.29
C CYS A 213 5.65 10.28 -10.77
N PRO A 214 6.59 11.11 -10.27
CA PRO A 214 6.58 11.54 -8.86
C PRO A 214 5.37 12.42 -8.56
N ASN A 215 5.02 12.54 -7.27
CA ASN A 215 3.91 13.35 -6.81
C ASN A 215 4.38 14.71 -6.28
N LEU A 216 3.57 15.74 -6.48
CA LEU A 216 3.75 17.08 -5.96
C LEU A 216 2.56 17.47 -5.11
N GLY A 217 2.80 17.92 -3.88
CA GLY A 217 1.79 18.43 -2.98
C GLY A 217 1.18 19.74 -3.49
N THR A 218 -0.11 19.91 -3.28
CA THR A 218 -0.92 21.01 -3.81
C THR A 218 -1.27 22.07 -2.78
N GLY A 219 -1.03 21.85 -1.50
CA GLY A 219 -1.35 22.78 -0.41
C GLY A 219 -2.84 22.79 -0.03
N GLY A 220 -3.54 21.65 -0.17
CA GLY A 220 -4.97 21.50 0.13
C GLY A 220 -5.30 21.06 1.54
#